data_f43547ee82533aba15fb1b46e20bf9f4
#
_entry.id   f43547ee82533aba15fb1b46e20bf9f4
#
_cell.length_a   1.000
_cell.length_b   1.000
_cell.length_c   1.000
_cell.angle_alpha   90.00
_cell.angle_beta   90.00
_cell.angle_gamma   90.00
#
_symmetry.space_group_name_H-M   'P 1'
#
loop_
_entity.id
_entity.type
_entity.pdbx_description
1 polymer ?
#
loop_
_entity_poly.entity_id
_entity_poly.type
_entity_poly.pdbx_seq_one_letter_code
_entity_poly.pdbx_strand_id
1 'polypeptide(L)'
;MSNQKFFEEKILYKTHQHWIIPAINSIKLIAIIAIPAAIVTYFISGYSWFITIGIFILISGILIVYDHYLWEHSWLMIGNQKVTLSIRNGIWSQYAMNIRYRNIRDSAVSKNSMWGYLFKYGTLFIRSSAQDGDFRAYYVPKVGKIYALINALSRYSDDERSTFDTIEQLHDHHQKSES
;
A
#
# COMPACT_ATOMS: atom_id res chain seq x y z
N MET A 1 -18.00 -37.26 1.64
CA MET A 1 -16.58 -36.88 1.74
C MET A 1 -16.36 -35.80 0.71
N SER A 2 -16.39 -34.55 1.15
CA SER A 2 -16.22 -33.36 0.27
C SER A 2 -14.74 -33.20 -0.04
N ASN A 3 -14.35 -33.46 -1.30
CA ASN A 3 -13.05 -33.05 -1.82
C ASN A 3 -13.01 -31.51 -1.84
N GLN A 4 -12.64 -30.89 -0.72
CA GLN A 4 -12.14 -29.51 -0.77
C GLN A 4 -10.79 -29.57 -1.50
N LYS A 5 -10.84 -29.36 -2.83
CA LYS A 5 -9.65 -28.91 -3.56
C LYS A 5 -9.18 -27.64 -2.87
N PHE A 6 -8.11 -27.72 -2.12
CA PHE A 6 -7.36 -26.55 -1.70
C PHE A 6 -6.87 -25.89 -2.98
N PHE A 7 -7.61 -24.89 -3.46
CA PHE A 7 -7.16 -24.06 -4.56
C PHE A 7 -5.92 -23.34 -4.07
N GLU A 8 -4.80 -23.65 -4.66
CA GLU A 8 -3.53 -23.01 -4.36
C GLU A 8 -3.70 -21.52 -4.70
N GLU A 9 -3.62 -20.65 -3.68
CA GLU A 9 -3.75 -19.21 -3.87
C GLU A 9 -2.51 -18.71 -4.59
N LYS A 10 -2.69 -18.29 -5.84
CA LYS A 10 -1.61 -17.74 -6.66
C LYS A 10 -1.61 -16.22 -6.56
N ILE A 11 -0.44 -15.65 -6.33
CA ILE A 11 -0.24 -14.21 -6.27
C ILE A 11 -0.04 -13.69 -7.70
N LEU A 12 -1.01 -12.93 -8.20
CA LEU A 12 -0.94 -12.31 -9.53
C LEU A 12 -0.14 -11.02 -9.51
N TYR A 13 -0.34 -10.20 -8.47
CA TYR A 13 0.33 -8.91 -8.37
C TYR A 13 0.54 -8.52 -6.90
N LYS A 14 1.75 -8.04 -6.59
CA LYS A 14 2.10 -7.49 -5.28
C LYS A 14 2.70 -6.11 -5.46
N THR A 15 2.25 -5.14 -4.67
CA THR A 15 2.80 -3.79 -4.67
C THR A 15 2.86 -3.22 -3.27
N HIS A 16 3.83 -2.36 -3.04
CA HIS A 16 3.94 -1.53 -1.85
C HIS A 16 3.28 -0.17 -2.09
N GLN A 17 3.07 0.61 -1.04
CA GLN A 17 2.69 2.01 -1.18
C GLN A 17 3.75 2.77 -2.00
N HIS A 18 3.34 3.85 -2.66
CA HIS A 18 4.25 4.62 -3.49
C HIS A 18 5.41 5.20 -2.68
N TRP A 19 6.64 5.08 -3.17
CA TRP A 19 7.88 5.49 -2.49
C TRP A 19 7.92 6.97 -2.06
N ILE A 20 7.10 7.83 -2.69
CA ILE A 20 7.00 9.25 -2.35
C ILE A 20 6.48 9.47 -0.91
N ILE A 21 5.77 8.50 -0.35
CA ILE A 21 5.20 8.60 1.00
C ILE A 21 6.28 8.63 2.08
N PRO A 22 7.20 7.64 2.15
CA PRO A 22 8.30 7.73 3.10
C PRO A 22 9.18 8.95 2.83
N ALA A 23 9.37 9.36 1.57
CA ALA A 23 10.13 10.57 1.25
C ALA A 23 9.48 11.84 1.84
N ILE A 24 8.18 12.03 1.66
CA ILE A 24 7.44 13.18 2.23
C ILE A 24 7.44 13.13 3.76
N ASN A 25 7.23 11.95 4.35
CA ASN A 25 7.25 11.77 5.79
C ASN A 25 8.63 12.08 6.38
N SER A 26 9.70 11.62 5.74
CA SER A 26 11.08 11.92 6.14
C SER A 26 11.36 13.43 6.11
N ILE A 27 10.91 14.14 5.06
CA ILE A 27 11.08 15.60 4.97
C ILE A 27 10.31 16.29 6.11
N LYS A 28 9.08 15.88 6.39
CA LYS A 28 8.29 16.43 7.52
C LYS A 28 8.97 16.17 8.85
N LEU A 29 9.46 14.96 9.09
CA LEU A 29 10.18 14.60 10.32
C LEU A 29 11.43 15.46 10.50
N ILE A 30 12.23 15.61 9.44
CA ILE A 30 13.43 16.48 9.48
C ILE A 30 13.02 17.93 9.82
N ALA A 31 11.98 18.47 9.19
CA ALA A 31 11.53 19.84 9.45
C ALA A 31 11.03 20.00 10.90
N ILE A 32 10.26 19.06 11.43
CA ILE A 32 9.73 19.08 12.81
C ILE A 32 10.88 19.05 13.83
N ILE A 33 11.97 18.33 13.54
CA ILE A 33 13.11 18.21 14.45
C ILE A 33 14.10 19.37 14.27
N ALA A 34 14.32 19.84 13.03
CA ALA A 34 15.27 20.90 12.74
C ALA A 34 14.87 22.25 13.36
N ILE A 35 13.57 22.57 13.40
CA ILE A 35 13.10 23.84 13.97
C ILE A 35 13.42 23.94 15.47
N PRO A 36 13.01 23.00 16.34
CA PRO A 36 13.40 23.03 17.75
C PRO A 36 14.92 22.96 17.96
N ALA A 37 15.61 22.15 17.14
CA ALA A 37 17.07 22.05 17.21
C ALA A 37 17.73 23.41 16.96
N ALA A 38 17.30 24.15 15.95
CA ALA A 38 17.81 25.48 15.65
C ALA A 38 17.55 26.48 16.80
N ILE A 39 16.37 26.44 17.41
CA ILE A 39 16.02 27.27 18.57
C ILE A 39 16.93 26.95 19.76
N VAL A 40 17.08 25.68 20.10
CA VAL A 40 17.92 25.24 21.22
C VAL A 40 19.37 25.61 21.00
N THR A 41 19.91 25.40 19.81
CA THR A 41 21.30 25.74 19.47
C THR A 41 21.57 27.24 19.51
N TYR A 42 20.57 28.09 19.20
CA TYR A 42 20.69 29.55 19.32
C TYR A 42 20.90 30.02 20.77
N PHE A 43 20.30 29.34 21.74
CA PHE A 43 20.41 29.68 23.15
C PHE A 43 21.63 29.03 23.86
N ILE A 44 22.23 28.01 23.26
CA ILE A 44 23.35 27.30 23.85
C ILE A 44 24.66 27.82 23.26
N SER A 45 25.48 28.47 24.07
CA SER A 45 26.82 28.92 23.68
C SER A 45 27.89 27.90 24.08
N GLY A 46 29.00 27.87 23.32
CA GLY A 46 30.14 27.02 23.63
C GLY A 46 30.08 25.63 22.98
N TYR A 47 30.85 24.69 23.49
CA TYR A 47 31.05 23.35 22.91
C TYR A 47 29.79 22.48 22.88
N SER A 48 28.80 22.81 23.70
CA SER A 48 27.55 22.05 23.87
C SER A 48 26.67 22.00 22.60
N TRP A 49 26.80 22.95 21.68
CA TRP A 49 25.99 22.97 20.46
C TRP A 49 26.29 21.80 19.52
N PHE A 50 27.54 21.35 19.41
CA PHE A 50 27.91 20.17 18.61
C PHE A 50 27.24 18.90 19.14
N ILE A 51 27.21 18.74 20.46
CA ILE A 51 26.56 17.57 21.11
C ILE A 51 25.07 17.61 20.82
N THR A 52 24.45 18.78 20.94
CA THR A 52 23.02 18.96 20.69
C THR A 52 22.66 18.61 19.25
N ILE A 53 23.38 19.12 18.27
CA ILE A 53 23.19 18.77 16.87
C ILE A 53 23.39 17.27 16.63
N GLY A 54 24.43 16.68 17.20
CA GLY A 54 24.67 15.24 17.08
C GLY A 54 23.50 14.39 17.57
N ILE A 55 22.90 14.74 18.71
CA ILE A 55 21.73 14.07 19.26
C ILE A 55 20.51 14.21 18.32
N PHE A 56 20.26 15.42 17.78
CA PHE A 56 19.14 15.63 16.85
C PHE A 56 19.31 14.85 15.54
N ILE A 57 20.53 14.78 14.99
CA ILE A 57 20.82 13.97 13.80
C ILE A 57 20.57 12.49 14.09
N LEU A 58 21.01 11.98 15.24
CA LEU A 58 20.83 10.60 15.62
C LEU A 58 19.34 10.26 15.78
N ILE A 59 18.56 11.09 16.46
CA ILE A 59 17.11 10.89 16.62
C ILE A 59 16.42 10.92 15.25
N SER A 60 16.75 11.89 14.39
CA SER A 60 16.19 11.97 13.04
C SER A 60 16.50 10.73 12.22
N GLY A 61 17.73 10.23 12.28
CA GLY A 61 18.13 9.01 11.59
C GLY A 61 17.32 7.79 12.04
N ILE A 62 17.14 7.61 13.34
CA ILE A 62 16.33 6.49 13.89
C ILE A 62 14.87 6.58 13.40
N LEU A 63 14.27 7.77 13.42
CA LEU A 63 12.88 7.96 13.00
C LEU A 63 12.69 7.73 11.50
N ILE A 64 13.64 8.15 10.67
CA ILE A 64 13.61 7.90 9.22
C ILE A 64 13.71 6.41 8.91
N VAL A 65 14.63 5.69 9.57
CA VAL A 65 14.76 4.24 9.43
C VAL A 65 13.49 3.54 9.87
N TYR A 66 12.89 3.98 10.97
CA TYR A 66 11.63 3.44 11.46
C TYR A 66 10.47 3.64 10.47
N ASP A 67 10.29 4.86 9.91
CA ASP A 67 9.25 5.14 8.92
C ASP A 67 9.45 4.31 7.65
N HIS A 68 10.70 4.16 7.19
CA HIS A 68 11.03 3.32 6.05
C HIS A 68 10.71 1.84 6.31
N TYR A 69 11.01 1.35 7.51
CA TYR A 69 10.65 -0.01 7.94
C TYR A 69 9.13 -0.25 7.89
N LEU A 70 8.32 0.70 8.38
CA LEU A 70 6.86 0.59 8.32
C LEU A 70 6.34 0.55 6.88
N TRP A 71 6.92 1.38 6.01
CA TRP A 71 6.56 1.43 4.60
C TRP A 71 6.87 0.11 3.88
N GLU A 72 8.04 -0.45 4.09
CA GLU A 72 8.46 -1.71 3.44
C GLU A 72 7.56 -2.89 3.81
N HIS A 73 7.03 -2.90 5.05
CA HIS A 73 6.16 -3.95 5.54
C HIS A 73 4.67 -3.70 5.25
N SER A 74 4.33 -2.61 4.56
CA SER A 74 2.97 -2.30 4.11
C SER A 74 2.82 -2.62 2.64
N TRP A 75 1.93 -3.56 2.29
CA TRP A 75 1.77 -4.04 0.93
C TRP A 75 0.32 -4.35 0.57
N LEU A 76 0.01 -4.25 -0.72
CA LEU A 76 -1.22 -4.68 -1.36
C LEU A 76 -0.92 -5.87 -2.26
N MET A 77 -1.62 -6.97 -2.08
CA MET A 77 -1.50 -8.19 -2.87
C MET A 77 -2.82 -8.51 -3.54
N ILE A 78 -2.75 -8.83 -4.83
CA ILE A 78 -3.87 -9.27 -5.64
C ILE A 78 -3.60 -10.73 -5.99
N GLY A 79 -4.36 -11.62 -5.37
CA GLY A 79 -4.35 -13.04 -5.68
C GLY A 79 -5.41 -13.39 -6.72
N ASN A 80 -5.45 -14.64 -7.13
CA ASN A 80 -6.49 -15.15 -8.02
C ASN A 80 -7.88 -15.23 -7.35
N GLN A 81 -7.97 -15.33 -6.01
CA GLN A 81 -9.23 -15.50 -5.27
C GLN A 81 -9.62 -14.33 -4.39
N LYS A 82 -8.63 -13.57 -3.89
CA LYS A 82 -8.84 -12.45 -2.96
C LYS A 82 -7.84 -11.33 -3.16
N VAL A 83 -8.22 -10.16 -2.67
CA VAL A 83 -7.35 -9.00 -2.51
C VAL A 83 -6.96 -8.91 -1.04
N THR A 84 -5.67 -8.82 -0.75
CA THR A 84 -5.12 -8.71 0.60
C THR A 84 -4.40 -7.38 0.75
N LEU A 85 -4.79 -6.62 1.78
CA LEU A 85 -4.10 -5.41 2.21
C LEU A 85 -3.45 -5.68 3.55
N SER A 86 -2.16 -5.42 3.65
CA SER A 86 -1.43 -5.43 4.90
C SER A 86 -0.87 -4.04 5.15
N ILE A 87 -1.27 -3.43 6.25
CA ILE A 87 -0.78 -2.12 6.70
C ILE A 87 -0.11 -2.31 8.06
N ARG A 88 1.10 -1.85 8.17
CA ARG A 88 1.82 -1.83 9.44
C ARG A 88 1.78 -0.43 10.04
N ASN A 89 1.14 -0.32 11.20
CA ASN A 89 0.97 0.96 11.91
C ASN A 89 1.98 1.14 13.06
N GLY A 90 2.85 0.14 13.27
CA GLY A 90 3.84 0.16 14.34
C GLY A 90 4.67 -1.12 14.38
N ILE A 91 5.60 -1.21 15.32
CA ILE A 91 6.44 -2.42 15.50
C ILE A 91 5.57 -3.63 15.85
N TRP A 92 4.56 -3.43 16.69
CA TRP A 92 3.70 -4.48 17.25
C TRP A 92 2.30 -4.54 16.61
N SER A 93 1.94 -3.56 15.77
CA SER A 93 0.60 -3.45 15.20
C SER A 93 0.64 -3.66 13.69
N GLN A 94 0.02 -4.75 13.25
CA GLN A 94 -0.22 -5.06 11.85
C GLN A 94 -1.71 -5.26 11.62
N TYR A 95 -2.27 -4.56 10.66
CA TYR A 95 -3.63 -4.72 10.21
C TYR A 95 -3.61 -5.42 8.86
N ALA A 96 -4.26 -6.57 8.77
CA ALA A 96 -4.39 -7.31 7.53
C ALA A 96 -5.88 -7.51 7.21
N MET A 97 -6.29 -7.14 6.01
CA MET A 97 -7.65 -7.27 5.52
C MET A 97 -7.66 -8.08 4.23
N ASN A 98 -8.56 -9.06 4.14
CA ASN A 98 -8.71 -9.92 2.99
C ASN A 98 -10.14 -9.80 2.45
N ILE A 99 -10.29 -9.48 1.17
CA ILE A 99 -11.59 -9.42 0.51
C ILE A 99 -11.59 -10.40 -0.67
N ARG A 100 -12.53 -11.35 -0.66
CA ARG A 100 -12.77 -12.23 -1.80
C ARG A 100 -13.53 -11.49 -2.89
N TYR A 101 -13.22 -11.75 -4.16
CA TYR A 101 -13.86 -11.06 -5.29
C TYR A 101 -15.39 -11.17 -5.28
N ARG A 102 -15.95 -12.30 -4.88
CA ARG A 102 -17.41 -12.49 -4.76
C ARG A 102 -18.08 -11.56 -3.73
N ASN A 103 -17.30 -11.04 -2.78
CA ASN A 103 -17.79 -10.11 -1.76
C ASN A 103 -17.57 -8.64 -2.15
N ILE A 104 -16.94 -8.36 -3.29
CA ILE A 104 -16.76 -7.00 -3.80
C ILE A 104 -18.09 -6.54 -4.38
N ARG A 105 -18.65 -5.49 -3.80
CA ARG A 105 -19.89 -4.87 -4.22
C ARG A 105 -19.64 -3.77 -5.24
N ASP A 106 -18.63 -2.96 -4.95
CA ASP A 106 -18.25 -1.82 -5.76
C ASP A 106 -16.77 -1.49 -5.54
N SER A 107 -16.13 -0.95 -6.55
CA SER A 107 -14.75 -0.48 -6.48
C SER A 107 -14.63 0.88 -7.14
N ALA A 108 -13.85 1.76 -6.54
CA ALA A 108 -13.64 3.12 -7.03
C ALA A 108 -12.18 3.52 -6.87
N VAL A 109 -11.73 4.43 -7.72
CA VAL A 109 -10.39 5.03 -7.67
C VAL A 109 -10.52 6.53 -7.50
N SER A 110 -9.76 7.08 -6.59
CA SER A 110 -9.64 8.52 -6.41
C SER A 110 -8.20 8.97 -6.59
N LYS A 111 -8.02 10.01 -7.40
CA LYS A 111 -6.75 10.72 -7.60
C LYS A 111 -6.92 12.17 -7.17
N ASN A 112 -7.08 12.41 -5.87
CA ASN A 112 -7.45 13.71 -5.32
C ASN A 112 -6.29 14.68 -5.14
N SER A 113 -5.12 14.42 -5.71
CA SER A 113 -3.94 15.27 -5.54
C SER A 113 -3.27 15.53 -6.88
N MET A 114 -2.84 16.77 -7.12
CA MET A 114 -1.97 17.14 -8.24
C MET A 114 -0.72 16.25 -8.28
N TRP A 115 -0.14 15.94 -7.13
CA TRP A 115 0.97 15.00 -6.98
C TRP A 115 0.58 13.57 -7.37
N GLY A 116 -0.67 13.15 -7.12
CA GLY A 116 -1.20 11.86 -7.55
C GLY A 116 -1.24 11.70 -9.07
N TYR A 117 -1.52 12.78 -9.80
CA TYR A 117 -1.43 12.78 -11.26
C TYR A 117 0.01 12.73 -11.75
N LEU A 118 0.89 13.55 -11.17
CA LEU A 118 2.29 13.64 -11.57
C LEU A 118 3.06 12.33 -11.31
N PHE A 119 2.89 11.74 -10.14
CA PHE A 119 3.56 10.50 -9.71
C PHE A 119 2.74 9.23 -9.95
N LYS A 120 1.58 9.34 -10.59
CA LYS A 120 0.72 8.20 -10.99
C LYS A 120 0.30 7.29 -9.82
N TYR A 121 0.05 7.86 -8.64
CA TYR A 121 -0.53 7.15 -7.51
C TYR A 121 -1.96 7.60 -7.21
N GLY A 122 -2.69 6.83 -6.44
CA GLY A 122 -4.05 7.18 -6.02
C GLY A 122 -4.53 6.32 -4.86
N THR A 123 -5.77 6.53 -4.46
CA THR A 123 -6.46 5.74 -3.44
C THR A 123 -7.43 4.78 -4.10
N LEU A 124 -7.35 3.52 -3.76
CA LEU A 124 -8.27 2.48 -4.17
C LEU A 124 -9.28 2.24 -3.06
N PHE A 125 -10.55 2.32 -3.40
CA PHE A 125 -11.67 2.01 -2.53
C PHE A 125 -12.33 0.73 -3.00
N ILE A 126 -12.59 -0.22 -2.10
CA ILE A 126 -13.36 -1.42 -2.38
C ILE A 126 -14.41 -1.55 -1.29
N ARG A 127 -15.68 -1.56 -1.70
CA ARG A 127 -16.79 -1.81 -0.80
C ARG A 127 -17.09 -3.29 -0.75
N SER A 128 -17.11 -3.83 0.46
CA SER A 128 -17.45 -5.22 0.71
C SER A 128 -18.92 -5.37 1.04
N SER A 129 -19.56 -6.45 0.57
CA SER A 129 -20.88 -6.88 1.03
C SER A 129 -20.83 -7.63 2.36
N ALA A 130 -19.64 -8.01 2.82
CA ALA A 130 -19.42 -8.65 4.11
C ALA A 130 -19.32 -7.61 5.24
N GLN A 131 -19.52 -8.04 6.49
CA GLN A 131 -19.44 -7.19 7.67
C GLN A 131 -18.04 -6.62 7.94
N ASP A 132 -17.03 -7.02 7.18
CA ASP A 132 -15.61 -6.64 7.38
C ASP A 132 -15.29 -5.18 7.04
N GLY A 133 -16.27 -4.41 6.58
CA GLY A 133 -16.12 -2.99 6.32
C GLY A 133 -15.52 -2.64 4.95
N ASP A 134 -15.38 -1.34 4.71
CA ASP A 134 -14.83 -0.80 3.47
C ASP A 134 -13.29 -0.92 3.46
N PHE A 135 -12.76 -1.36 2.35
CA PHE A 135 -11.33 -1.47 2.10
C PHE A 135 -10.81 -0.18 1.47
N ARG A 136 -9.76 0.40 2.05
CA ARG A 136 -9.13 1.61 1.54
C ARG A 136 -7.62 1.42 1.47
N ALA A 137 -7.07 1.35 0.27
CA ALA A 137 -5.64 1.33 0.04
C ALA A 137 -5.19 2.72 -0.44
N TYR A 138 -4.42 3.41 0.38
CA TYR A 138 -3.90 4.74 0.08
C TYR A 138 -2.57 4.65 -0.67
N TYR A 139 -2.33 5.64 -1.55
CA TYR A 139 -1.06 5.83 -2.25
C TYR A 139 -0.60 4.63 -3.08
N VAL A 140 -1.55 3.96 -3.71
CA VAL A 140 -1.29 2.82 -4.57
C VAL A 140 -0.66 3.29 -5.88
N PRO A 141 0.53 2.79 -6.27
CA PRO A 141 1.14 3.14 -7.55
C PRO A 141 0.33 2.53 -8.70
N LYS A 142 0.27 3.25 -9.83
CA LYS A 142 -0.46 2.81 -11.04
C LYS A 142 -1.89 2.34 -10.73
N VAL A 143 -2.57 3.02 -9.82
CA VAL A 143 -3.88 2.62 -9.27
C VAL A 143 -4.92 2.28 -10.35
N GLY A 144 -4.89 2.94 -11.52
CA GLY A 144 -5.80 2.64 -12.64
C GLY A 144 -5.63 1.23 -13.22
N LYS A 145 -4.38 0.75 -13.32
CA LYS A 145 -4.11 -0.63 -13.77
C LYS A 145 -4.59 -1.65 -12.74
N ILE A 146 -4.36 -1.38 -11.48
CA ILE A 146 -4.79 -2.24 -10.36
C ILE A 146 -6.32 -2.32 -10.28
N TYR A 147 -6.99 -1.18 -10.45
CA TYR A 147 -8.45 -1.12 -10.52
C TYR A 147 -9.01 -1.95 -11.69
N ALA A 148 -8.44 -1.78 -12.89
CA ALA A 148 -8.84 -2.55 -14.06
C ALA A 148 -8.64 -4.06 -13.84
N LEU A 149 -7.52 -4.46 -13.23
CA LEU A 149 -7.23 -5.85 -12.88
C LEU A 149 -8.26 -6.42 -11.90
N ILE A 150 -8.59 -5.69 -10.83
CA ILE A 150 -9.58 -6.12 -9.83
C ILE A 150 -10.96 -6.27 -10.47
N ASN A 151 -11.37 -5.31 -11.31
CA ASN A 151 -12.65 -5.38 -12.00
C ASN A 151 -12.72 -6.53 -13.02
N ALA A 152 -11.62 -6.80 -13.72
CA ALA A 152 -11.54 -7.96 -14.61
C ALA A 152 -11.71 -9.25 -13.81
N LEU A 153 -10.93 -9.43 -12.73
CA LEU A 153 -11.01 -10.61 -11.87
C LEU A 153 -12.37 -10.78 -11.18
N SER A 154 -13.06 -9.69 -10.84
CA SER A 154 -14.38 -9.77 -10.21
C SER A 154 -15.48 -10.30 -11.12
N ARG A 155 -15.29 -10.25 -12.46
CA ARG A 155 -16.26 -10.75 -13.45
C ARG A 155 -16.18 -12.26 -13.66
N TYR A 156 -15.06 -12.89 -13.34
CA TYR A 156 -14.87 -14.34 -13.50
C TYR A 156 -15.36 -15.10 -12.29
N SER A 157 -15.83 -16.33 -12.51
CA SER A 157 -16.18 -17.26 -11.44
C SER A 157 -14.94 -17.72 -10.64
N ASP A 158 -15.13 -18.27 -9.46
CA ASP A 158 -14.03 -18.76 -8.62
C ASP A 158 -13.22 -19.87 -9.33
N ASP A 159 -13.89 -20.71 -10.11
CA ASP A 159 -13.25 -21.81 -10.85
C ASP A 159 -12.40 -21.26 -12.01
N GLU A 160 -12.91 -20.30 -12.77
CA GLU A 160 -12.17 -19.66 -13.86
C GLU A 160 -10.95 -18.92 -13.34
N ARG A 161 -11.08 -18.17 -12.23
CA ARG A 161 -9.95 -17.46 -11.61
C ARG A 161 -8.85 -18.39 -11.15
N SER A 162 -9.17 -19.60 -10.75
CA SER A 162 -8.17 -20.59 -10.31
C SER A 162 -7.24 -21.04 -11.43
N THR A 163 -7.64 -20.86 -12.69
CA THR A 163 -6.83 -21.23 -13.88
C THR A 163 -5.82 -20.16 -14.27
N PHE A 164 -5.97 -18.92 -13.76
CA PHE A 164 -5.04 -17.84 -14.07
C PHE A 164 -3.76 -17.92 -13.23
N ASP A 165 -2.66 -18.15 -13.87
CA ASP A 165 -1.33 -18.19 -13.25
C ASP A 165 -0.61 -16.85 -13.35
N THR A 166 -0.96 -16.03 -14.35
CA THR A 166 -0.27 -14.79 -14.70
C THR A 166 -1.27 -13.74 -15.21
N ILE A 167 -0.92 -12.47 -15.08
CA ILE A 167 -1.71 -11.34 -15.63
C ILE A 167 -1.85 -11.44 -17.16
N GLU A 168 -0.86 -11.99 -17.87
CA GLU A 168 -0.87 -12.18 -19.31
C GLU A 168 -1.99 -13.11 -19.75
N GLN A 169 -2.20 -14.22 -19.05
CA GLN A 169 -3.30 -15.15 -19.33
C GLN A 169 -4.66 -14.50 -19.17
N LEU A 170 -4.81 -13.61 -18.20
CA LEU A 170 -6.04 -12.83 -18.02
C LEU A 170 -6.30 -11.90 -19.21
N HIS A 171 -5.26 -11.25 -19.75
CA HIS A 171 -5.36 -10.38 -20.92
C HIS A 171 -5.76 -11.17 -22.18
N ASP A 172 -5.15 -12.31 -22.41
CA ASP A 172 -5.43 -13.17 -23.57
C ASP A 172 -6.86 -13.72 -23.52
N HIS A 173 -7.32 -14.09 -22.31
CA HIS A 173 -8.68 -14.59 -22.12
C HIS A 173 -9.74 -13.50 -22.37
N HIS A 174 -9.43 -12.27 -21.98
CA HIS A 174 -10.33 -11.13 -22.20
C HIS A 174 -10.47 -10.78 -23.68
N GLN A 175 -9.37 -10.84 -24.45
CA GLN A 175 -9.41 -10.61 -25.90
C GLN A 175 -10.20 -11.68 -26.65
N LYS A 176 -10.11 -12.95 -26.21
CA LYS A 176 -10.86 -14.06 -26.81
C LYS A 176 -12.37 -14.02 -26.52
N SER A 177 -12.78 -13.42 -25.41
CA SER A 177 -14.21 -13.32 -25.06
C SER A 177 -14.93 -12.15 -25.73
N GLU A 178 -14.19 -11.20 -26.32
CA GLU A 178 -14.72 -10.04 -27.05
C GLU A 178 -14.69 -10.22 -28.59
N SER A 179 -14.09 -11.30 -29.08
CA SER A 179 -14.07 -11.66 -30.51
C SER A 179 -15.17 -12.68 -30.86
#